data_1d6ef35c5534edaaa3ad0796da308885
#
_entry.id   1d6ef35c5534edaaa3ad0796da308885
#
_cell.length_a   1.000
_cell.length_b   1.000
_cell.length_c   1.000
_cell.angle_alpha   90.00
_cell.angle_beta   90.00
_cell.angle_gamma   90.00
#
_symmetry.space_group_name_H-M   'P 1'
#
loop_
_entity.id
_entity.type
_entity.pdbx_description
1 polymer ?
#
loop_
_entity_poly.entity_id
_entity_poly.type
_entity_poly.pdbx_seq_one_letter_code
_entity_poly.pdbx_strand_id
1 'polypeptide(L)'
;AAGFKPAPPAGQLGAVIVDPYGNAPLTALVDLDSHVISDVKVTVHGKGEKGVEISYPVGQESLKTYDGVPIFGLYQKFANKVTVEWKENGKVMKDDYVVHTSAIVNNYMDNRSISDLQQTKVIKVAPGFEDRLYLVNTHTFTAQGSDLHWHGEKDKNAGILDAGPATGALPFDIAPFTFIVDTEGEYRWWLDQDTFYDGRDRDINKRGYLMGIRETPRGTFTAVQGQHWYEFDMMGQVLE
;
A
#
# COMPACT_ATOMS: atom_id res chain seq x y z
N ALA A 1 -16.24 19.21 6.59
CA ALA A 1 -15.99 19.83 5.29
C ALA A 1 -15.52 18.73 4.36
N ALA A 2 -16.25 18.48 3.27
CA ALA A 2 -15.83 17.56 2.24
C ALA A 2 -14.49 18.07 1.71
N GLY A 3 -13.41 17.30 1.95
CA GLY A 3 -12.10 17.67 1.48
C GLY A 3 -12.12 17.79 -0.04
N PHE A 4 -11.67 18.90 -0.56
CA PHE A 4 -11.45 19.10 -1.98
C PHE A 4 -10.46 18.04 -2.45
N LYS A 5 -10.93 17.04 -3.19
CA LYS A 5 -10.04 16.16 -3.94
C LYS A 5 -9.65 16.91 -5.22
N PRO A 6 -8.37 17.24 -5.41
CA PRO A 6 -7.95 17.81 -6.68
C PRO A 6 -8.34 16.85 -7.81
N ALA A 7 -8.74 17.41 -8.94
CA ALA A 7 -8.99 16.59 -10.12
C ALA A 7 -7.73 15.77 -10.45
N PRO A 8 -7.87 14.50 -10.81
CA PRO A 8 -6.71 13.71 -11.20
C PRO A 8 -6.03 14.35 -12.41
N PRO A 9 -4.68 14.31 -12.49
CA PRO A 9 -3.98 14.80 -13.66
C PRO A 9 -4.43 14.02 -14.90
N ALA A 10 -4.67 14.72 -15.97
CA ALA A 10 -5.01 14.12 -17.26
C ALA A 10 -3.78 14.16 -18.18
N GLY A 11 -3.48 13.05 -18.80
CA GLY A 11 -2.45 12.92 -19.82
C GLY A 11 -3.04 12.60 -21.18
N GLN A 12 -2.21 12.14 -22.10
CA GLN A 12 -2.63 11.75 -23.45
C GLN A 12 -3.46 10.45 -23.45
N LEU A 13 -3.22 9.54 -22.48
CA LEU A 13 -4.00 8.31 -22.34
C LEU A 13 -5.34 8.60 -21.70
N GLY A 14 -5.34 9.03 -20.46
CA GLY A 14 -6.55 9.28 -19.73
C GLY A 14 -6.27 9.87 -18.35
N ALA A 15 -7.28 9.88 -17.50
CA ALA A 15 -7.18 10.37 -16.13
C ALA A 15 -6.32 9.44 -15.26
N VAL A 16 -5.65 10.02 -14.27
CA VAL A 16 -4.92 9.28 -13.25
C VAL A 16 -5.73 9.22 -11.96
N ILE A 17 -5.96 8.01 -11.49
CA ILE A 17 -6.70 7.73 -10.25
C ILE A 17 -5.71 7.21 -9.22
N VAL A 18 -5.50 7.96 -8.14
CA VAL A 18 -4.64 7.53 -7.04
C VAL A 18 -5.45 6.63 -6.10
N ASP A 19 -4.82 5.56 -5.62
CA ASP A 19 -5.44 4.58 -4.73
C ASP A 19 -6.79 4.07 -5.27
N PRO A 20 -6.81 3.46 -6.45
CA PRO A 20 -8.06 3.16 -7.15
C PRO A 20 -8.98 2.20 -6.39
N TYR A 21 -8.41 1.35 -5.55
CA TYR A 21 -9.17 0.36 -4.76
C TYR A 21 -9.26 0.70 -3.26
N GLY A 22 -8.63 1.80 -2.82
CA GLY A 22 -8.71 2.28 -1.43
C GLY A 22 -7.83 1.53 -0.43
N ASN A 23 -7.01 0.58 -0.88
CA ASN A 23 -6.19 -0.28 -0.01
C ASN A 23 -4.68 -0.06 -0.17
N ALA A 24 -4.27 0.70 -1.18
CA ALA A 24 -2.87 0.89 -1.51
C ALA A 24 -2.58 2.35 -1.91
N PRO A 25 -2.43 3.26 -0.94
CA PRO A 25 -2.38 4.72 -1.16
C PRO A 25 -1.18 5.19 -1.97
N LEU A 26 -0.16 4.36 -2.15
CA LEU A 26 1.03 4.67 -2.97
C LEU A 26 0.97 4.00 -4.35
N THR A 27 -0.22 3.73 -4.84
CA THR A 27 -0.49 3.26 -6.20
C THR A 27 -1.38 4.23 -6.96
N ALA A 28 -1.38 4.13 -8.26
CA ALA A 28 -2.30 4.86 -9.12
C ALA A 28 -2.64 4.02 -10.36
N LEU A 29 -3.68 4.43 -11.05
CA LEU A 29 -4.10 3.83 -12.31
C LEU A 29 -4.24 4.94 -13.36
N VAL A 30 -3.61 4.77 -14.51
CA VAL A 30 -3.84 5.64 -15.67
C VAL A 30 -4.90 4.97 -16.55
N ASP A 31 -6.05 5.60 -16.66
CA ASP A 31 -7.14 5.13 -17.50
C ASP A 31 -6.70 5.12 -18.98
N LEU A 32 -7.11 4.12 -19.72
CA LEU A 32 -6.80 4.00 -21.15
C LEU A 32 -7.76 4.77 -22.06
N ASP A 33 -8.94 5.13 -21.58
CA ASP A 33 -9.93 5.91 -22.33
C ASP A 33 -10.07 5.46 -23.81
N SER A 34 -10.25 4.17 -24.02
CA SER A 34 -10.33 3.54 -25.36
C SER A 34 -9.02 3.41 -26.15
N HIS A 35 -7.88 3.84 -25.64
CA HIS A 35 -6.60 3.61 -26.29
C HIS A 35 -6.21 2.11 -26.26
N VAL A 36 -5.76 1.61 -27.40
CA VAL A 36 -5.23 0.26 -27.52
C VAL A 36 -3.71 0.34 -27.63
N ILE A 37 -3.05 -0.04 -26.58
CA ILE A 37 -1.60 0.16 -26.41
C ILE A 37 -0.86 -1.15 -26.20
N SER A 38 0.43 -1.14 -26.50
CA SER A 38 1.35 -2.26 -26.28
C SER A 38 2.74 -1.76 -25.87
N ASP A 39 3.61 -2.69 -25.49
CA ASP A 39 5.00 -2.41 -25.09
C ASP A 39 5.08 -1.30 -24.04
N VAL A 40 4.23 -1.39 -23.03
CA VAL A 40 4.12 -0.36 -21.99
C VAL A 40 5.24 -0.49 -20.96
N LYS A 41 5.86 0.63 -20.66
CA LYS A 41 6.86 0.76 -19.61
C LYS A 41 6.51 1.95 -18.73
N VAL A 42 6.52 1.73 -17.42
CA VAL A 42 6.33 2.75 -16.40
C VAL A 42 7.65 3.05 -15.73
N THR A 43 7.94 4.32 -15.49
CA THR A 43 9.08 4.77 -14.70
C THR A 43 8.59 5.77 -13.65
N VAL A 44 8.73 5.42 -12.38
CA VAL A 44 8.54 6.34 -11.26
C VAL A 44 9.90 6.90 -10.90
N HIS A 45 10.08 8.20 -11.12
CA HIS A 45 11.38 8.86 -10.90
C HIS A 45 11.71 8.99 -9.44
N GLY A 46 13.00 8.89 -9.12
CA GLY A 46 13.51 9.04 -7.77
C GLY A 46 13.28 10.44 -7.20
N LYS A 47 13.11 10.52 -5.90
CA LYS A 47 12.96 11.78 -5.17
C LYS A 47 14.33 12.40 -4.90
N GLY A 48 14.59 13.57 -5.49
CA GLY A 48 15.89 14.23 -5.38
C GLY A 48 17.02 13.46 -6.09
N GLU A 49 18.26 13.76 -5.72
CA GLU A 49 19.44 13.19 -6.40
C GLU A 49 19.73 11.73 -6.06
N LYS A 50 19.31 11.29 -4.88
CA LYS A 50 19.58 9.92 -4.37
C LYS A 50 18.38 8.99 -4.41
N GLY A 51 17.24 9.51 -4.84
CA GLY A 51 16.02 8.73 -4.85
C GLY A 51 16.12 7.53 -5.80
N VAL A 52 15.57 6.42 -5.37
CA VAL A 52 15.55 5.18 -6.15
C VAL A 52 14.49 5.27 -7.24
N GLU A 53 14.88 5.17 -8.48
CA GLU A 53 13.97 5.06 -9.62
C GLU A 53 13.38 3.64 -9.67
N ILE A 54 12.07 3.55 -9.91
CA ILE A 54 11.39 2.28 -10.13
C ILE A 54 10.88 2.24 -11.56
N SER A 55 11.33 1.25 -12.31
CA SER A 55 10.93 1.07 -13.72
C SER A 55 10.55 -0.37 -13.99
N TYR A 56 9.43 -0.56 -14.68
CA TYR A 56 8.91 -1.90 -14.96
C TYR A 56 8.06 -1.91 -16.25
N PRO A 57 8.02 -3.05 -16.94
CA PRO A 57 7.10 -3.26 -18.06
C PRO A 57 5.69 -3.59 -17.52
N VAL A 58 4.67 -3.23 -18.32
CA VAL A 58 3.28 -3.62 -18.07
C VAL A 58 2.80 -4.52 -19.20
N GLY A 59 2.48 -5.76 -18.86
CA GLY A 59 1.99 -6.75 -19.82
C GLY A 59 0.53 -6.53 -20.22
N GLN A 60 0.12 -7.12 -21.34
CA GLN A 60 -1.25 -7.02 -21.87
C GLN A 60 -2.30 -7.56 -20.91
N GLU A 61 -1.94 -8.57 -20.14
CA GLU A 61 -2.83 -9.14 -19.12
C GLU A 61 -3.14 -8.12 -18.01
N SER A 62 -2.13 -7.41 -17.53
CA SER A 62 -2.31 -6.35 -16.52
C SER A 62 -3.13 -5.19 -17.06
N LEU A 63 -2.86 -4.75 -18.30
CA LEU A 63 -3.64 -3.70 -18.95
C LEU A 63 -5.12 -4.07 -19.04
N LYS A 64 -5.41 -5.33 -19.36
CA LYS A 64 -6.78 -5.85 -19.46
C LYS A 64 -7.43 -5.98 -18.07
N THR A 65 -6.68 -6.45 -17.08
CA THR A 65 -7.19 -6.67 -15.72
C THR A 65 -7.64 -5.37 -15.06
N TYR A 66 -6.86 -4.30 -15.26
CA TYR A 66 -7.14 -3.00 -14.63
C TYR A 66 -7.85 -2.02 -15.55
N ASP A 67 -8.04 -2.36 -16.81
CA ASP A 67 -8.50 -1.43 -17.85
C ASP A 67 -7.70 -0.11 -17.83
N GLY A 68 -6.40 -0.24 -17.59
CA GLY A 68 -5.51 0.87 -17.35
C GLY A 68 -4.06 0.46 -17.15
N VAL A 69 -3.21 1.46 -17.01
CA VAL A 69 -1.79 1.27 -16.69
C VAL A 69 -1.59 1.37 -15.18
N PRO A 70 -1.26 0.27 -14.49
CA PRO A 70 -1.02 0.29 -13.05
C PRO A 70 0.31 0.98 -12.72
N ILE A 71 0.27 1.92 -11.78
CA ILE A 71 1.42 2.65 -11.27
C ILE A 71 1.73 2.18 -9.85
N PHE A 72 2.94 1.70 -9.64
CA PHE A 72 3.46 1.26 -8.35
C PHE A 72 4.65 2.10 -7.92
N GLY A 73 4.95 2.10 -6.64
CA GLY A 73 6.18 2.65 -6.13
C GLY A 73 6.18 4.16 -5.97
N LEU A 74 5.03 4.78 -5.75
CA LEU A 74 4.94 6.20 -5.45
C LEU A 74 5.47 6.51 -4.05
N TYR A 75 6.08 7.70 -3.88
CA TYR A 75 6.40 8.26 -2.58
C TYR A 75 5.17 8.86 -1.94
N GLN A 76 5.08 8.81 -0.61
CA GLN A 76 4.04 9.49 0.14
C GLN A 76 4.28 11.00 0.23
N LYS A 77 3.21 11.79 0.38
CA LYS A 77 3.24 13.25 0.56
C LYS A 77 4.19 13.93 -0.44
N PHE A 78 4.06 13.55 -1.70
CA PHE A 78 4.98 13.97 -2.74
C PHE A 78 4.29 14.16 -4.09
N ALA A 79 4.84 15.07 -4.91
CA ALA A 79 4.48 15.21 -6.31
C ALA A 79 5.36 14.28 -7.15
N ASN A 80 4.90 13.05 -7.33
CA ASN A 80 5.65 12.01 -8.01
C ASN A 80 5.68 12.26 -9.50
N LYS A 81 6.87 12.28 -10.09
CA LYS A 81 7.06 12.31 -11.53
C LYS A 81 7.03 10.88 -12.05
N VAL A 82 6.10 10.60 -12.96
CA VAL A 82 5.90 9.29 -13.57
C VAL A 82 5.92 9.42 -15.08
N THR A 83 6.74 8.61 -15.73
CA THR A 83 6.81 8.52 -17.17
C THR A 83 6.18 7.21 -17.64
N VAL A 84 5.25 7.29 -18.57
CA VAL A 84 4.67 6.13 -19.26
C VAL A 84 5.09 6.16 -20.73
N GLU A 85 5.71 5.10 -21.19
CA GLU A 85 6.10 4.88 -22.58
C GLU A 85 5.27 3.72 -23.13
N TRP A 86 4.78 3.84 -24.36
CA TRP A 86 3.98 2.79 -25.00
C TRP A 86 4.06 2.83 -26.51
N LYS A 87 3.56 1.80 -27.16
CA LYS A 87 3.31 1.80 -28.61
C LYS A 87 1.81 1.85 -28.88
N GLU A 88 1.43 2.69 -29.82
CA GLU A 88 0.08 2.80 -30.34
C GLU A 88 0.14 3.02 -31.86
N ASN A 89 -0.61 2.21 -32.59
CA ASN A 89 -0.61 2.25 -34.07
C ASN A 89 0.80 2.22 -34.71
N GLY A 90 1.70 1.44 -34.10
CA GLY A 90 3.09 1.30 -34.52
C GLY A 90 4.01 2.48 -34.19
N LYS A 91 3.53 3.49 -33.50
CA LYS A 91 4.32 4.64 -33.03
C LYS A 91 4.67 4.50 -31.55
N VAL A 92 5.89 4.89 -31.21
CA VAL A 92 6.33 5.02 -29.83
C VAL A 92 5.80 6.33 -29.28
N MET A 93 5.08 6.25 -28.18
CA MET A 93 4.48 7.37 -27.47
C MET A 93 5.09 7.47 -26.09
N LYS A 94 5.06 8.67 -25.53
CA LYS A 94 5.54 8.95 -24.17
C LYS A 94 4.70 10.04 -23.54
N ASP A 95 4.41 9.88 -22.26
CA ASP A 95 3.72 10.88 -21.47
C ASP A 95 4.33 10.99 -20.07
N ASP A 96 4.39 12.20 -19.56
CA ASP A 96 4.89 12.48 -18.22
C ASP A 96 3.73 12.99 -17.34
N TYR A 97 3.53 12.32 -16.23
CA TYR A 97 2.50 12.64 -15.23
C TYR A 97 3.13 13.16 -13.95
N VAL A 98 2.43 14.07 -13.28
CA VAL A 98 2.73 14.44 -11.90
C VAL A 98 1.61 13.89 -11.02
N VAL A 99 1.93 12.86 -10.25
CA VAL A 99 0.98 12.14 -9.41
C VAL A 99 1.17 12.58 -7.96
N HIS A 100 0.18 13.28 -7.41
CA HIS A 100 0.20 13.75 -6.03
C HIS A 100 -0.34 12.68 -5.10
N THR A 101 0.44 12.33 -4.09
CA THR A 101 0.06 11.42 -3.02
C THR A 101 -0.07 12.15 -1.69
N SER A 102 -0.97 11.71 -0.85
CA SER A 102 -1.08 12.17 0.53
C SER A 102 -0.06 11.48 1.43
N ALA A 103 0.10 12.01 2.64
CA ALA A 103 0.81 11.29 3.68
C ALA A 103 0.04 10.01 4.03
N ILE A 104 0.78 8.95 4.30
CA ILE A 104 0.18 7.73 4.85
C ILE A 104 -0.31 8.05 6.25
N VAL A 105 -1.58 7.77 6.49
CA VAL A 105 -2.21 7.86 7.80
C VAL A 105 -2.78 6.49 8.10
N ASN A 106 -2.29 5.88 9.15
CA ASN A 106 -2.88 4.66 9.65
C ASN A 106 -3.99 5.02 10.65
N ASN A 107 -5.23 4.93 10.22
CA ASN A 107 -6.42 5.16 11.07
C ASN A 107 -6.81 3.95 11.89
N TYR A 108 -5.84 3.18 12.23
CA TYR A 108 -5.99 1.94 12.94
C TYR A 108 -6.49 2.18 14.36
N MET A 109 -7.53 1.46 14.77
CA MET A 109 -8.14 1.51 16.10
C MET A 109 -8.79 2.85 16.47
N ASP A 110 -10.09 2.92 16.45
CA ASP A 110 -10.93 4.03 16.97
C ASP A 110 -10.58 5.43 16.45
N ASN A 111 -10.28 5.56 15.16
CA ASN A 111 -9.87 6.84 14.56
C ASN A 111 -8.57 7.43 15.13
N ARG A 112 -7.72 6.64 15.73
CA ARG A 112 -6.38 7.09 16.10
C ARG A 112 -5.51 7.11 14.84
N SER A 113 -5.15 8.28 14.41
CA SER A 113 -4.12 8.46 13.39
C SER A 113 -2.78 8.13 14.01
N ILE A 114 -2.16 7.04 13.60
CA ILE A 114 -0.75 6.81 13.88
C ILE A 114 0.04 7.60 12.85
N SER A 115 0.49 8.79 13.23
CA SER A 115 1.35 9.63 12.39
C SER A 115 2.82 9.16 12.40
N ASP A 116 3.19 8.38 13.40
CA ASP A 116 4.56 7.91 13.58
C ASP A 116 4.72 6.54 12.92
N LEU A 117 4.88 6.56 11.62
CA LEU A 117 5.23 5.37 10.86
C LEU A 117 6.63 4.89 11.27
N GLN A 118 6.85 3.59 11.20
CA GLN A 118 8.18 3.04 11.43
C GLN A 118 9.19 3.64 10.46
N GLN A 119 10.27 4.17 10.99
CA GLN A 119 11.36 4.70 10.18
C GLN A 119 12.38 3.61 9.91
N THR A 120 12.71 3.43 8.64
CA THR A 120 13.76 2.53 8.21
C THR A 120 15.07 3.30 8.10
N LYS A 121 16.07 2.93 8.91
CA LYS A 121 17.41 3.46 8.80
C LYS A 121 18.26 2.53 7.97
N VAL A 122 18.67 3.00 6.81
CA VAL A 122 19.60 2.26 5.94
C VAL A 122 21.01 2.45 6.49
N ILE A 123 21.68 1.35 6.82
CA ILE A 123 23.04 1.37 7.36
C ILE A 123 24.06 1.22 6.23
N LYS A 124 23.80 0.32 5.30
CA LYS A 124 24.67 0.03 4.17
C LYS A 124 23.88 -0.63 3.06
N VAL A 125 24.19 -0.26 1.84
CA VAL A 125 23.73 -0.94 0.62
C VAL A 125 24.94 -1.58 -0.04
N ALA A 126 24.87 -2.88 -0.31
CA ALA A 126 25.92 -3.57 -1.04
C ALA A 126 25.87 -3.20 -2.54
N PRO A 127 27.00 -3.15 -3.23
CA PRO A 127 27.04 -2.90 -4.67
C PRO A 127 26.14 -3.88 -5.44
N GLY A 128 25.32 -3.36 -6.36
CA GLY A 128 24.35 -4.13 -7.16
C GLY A 128 23.01 -4.39 -6.47
N PHE A 129 22.76 -3.73 -5.31
CA PHE A 129 21.50 -3.81 -4.57
C PHE A 129 20.83 -2.45 -4.42
N GLU A 130 21.31 -1.44 -5.13
CA GLU A 130 20.86 -0.06 -4.98
C GLU A 130 19.39 0.17 -5.37
N ASP A 131 18.89 -0.63 -6.31
CA ASP A 131 17.54 -0.58 -6.86
C ASP A 131 16.58 -1.59 -6.22
N ARG A 132 17.00 -2.29 -5.18
CA ARG A 132 16.18 -3.30 -4.52
C ARG A 132 15.06 -2.70 -3.70
N LEU A 133 13.93 -3.41 -3.70
CA LEU A 133 12.76 -3.12 -2.87
C LEU A 133 12.59 -4.25 -1.86
N TYR A 134 12.22 -3.89 -0.64
CA TYR A 134 12.06 -4.83 0.46
C TYR A 134 10.65 -4.79 1.01
N LEU A 135 9.95 -5.92 0.91
CA LEU A 135 8.67 -6.13 1.57
C LEU A 135 8.92 -6.35 3.06
N VAL A 136 8.32 -5.52 3.88
CA VAL A 136 8.39 -5.59 5.32
C VAL A 136 7.01 -5.92 5.86
N ASN A 137 6.94 -6.99 6.61
CA ASN A 137 5.75 -7.38 7.36
C ASN A 137 6.13 -7.38 8.83
N THR A 138 5.63 -6.43 9.57
CA THR A 138 6.02 -6.16 10.95
C THR A 138 4.81 -5.87 11.82
N HIS A 139 5.04 -5.79 13.11
CA HIS A 139 4.03 -5.47 14.09
C HIS A 139 4.53 -4.33 14.98
N THR A 140 3.63 -3.52 15.46
CA THR A 140 3.91 -2.58 16.52
C THR A 140 2.92 -2.80 17.65
N PHE A 141 3.41 -2.70 18.87
CA PHE A 141 2.52 -2.65 20.01
C PHE A 141 1.78 -1.32 19.99
N THR A 142 0.48 -1.38 20.12
CA THR A 142 -0.31 -0.17 20.31
C THR A 142 0.01 0.37 21.69
N ALA A 143 0.70 1.48 21.75
CA ALA A 143 1.28 2.04 22.97
C ALA A 143 0.27 2.45 24.06
N GLN A 144 -1.00 2.28 23.82
CA GLN A 144 -2.06 2.65 24.76
C GLN A 144 -3.16 1.59 24.79
N GLY A 145 -2.77 0.42 25.27
CA GLY A 145 -3.69 -0.65 25.55
C GLY A 145 -4.62 -0.95 24.37
N SER A 146 -4.43 -2.05 23.74
CA SER A 146 -5.49 -2.56 22.90
C SER A 146 -6.76 -2.59 23.78
N ASP A 147 -7.86 -2.14 23.24
CA ASP A 147 -9.16 -2.34 23.92
C ASP A 147 -9.58 -3.81 23.89
N LEU A 148 -8.69 -4.68 23.45
CA LEU A 148 -8.83 -6.13 23.42
C LEU A 148 -8.50 -6.70 24.80
N HIS A 149 -9.45 -6.64 25.70
CA HIS A 149 -9.38 -7.35 26.93
C HIS A 149 -9.99 -8.73 26.75
N TRP A 150 -9.20 -9.74 27.03
CA TRP A 150 -9.61 -11.14 26.95
C TRP A 150 -10.88 -11.45 27.77
N HIS A 151 -11.19 -10.64 28.77
CA HIS A 151 -12.30 -10.81 29.68
C HIS A 151 -13.52 -9.92 29.42
N GLY A 152 -13.55 -9.20 28.31
CA GLY A 152 -14.75 -8.42 27.93
C GLY A 152 -15.05 -7.19 28.80
N GLU A 153 -14.35 -6.99 29.88
CA GLU A 153 -14.43 -5.79 30.69
C GLU A 153 -13.18 -4.96 30.53
N LYS A 154 -13.34 -3.66 30.44
CA LYS A 154 -12.23 -2.71 30.42
C LYS A 154 -11.55 -2.71 31.79
N ASP A 155 -10.74 -3.70 32.05
CA ASP A 155 -9.87 -3.67 33.20
C ASP A 155 -8.75 -2.66 32.96
N LYS A 156 -8.85 -1.51 33.60
CA LYS A 156 -7.86 -0.43 33.49
C LYS A 156 -6.46 -0.85 33.95
N ASN A 157 -6.37 -1.98 34.64
CA ASN A 157 -5.12 -2.52 35.15
C ASN A 157 -4.60 -3.69 34.30
N ALA A 158 -5.39 -4.20 33.35
CA ALA A 158 -4.92 -5.19 32.40
C ALA A 158 -4.00 -4.50 31.40
N GLY A 159 -2.72 -4.56 31.63
CA GLY A 159 -1.72 -4.09 30.69
C GLY A 159 -1.55 -5.08 29.54
N ILE A 160 -0.88 -4.63 28.51
CA ILE A 160 -0.42 -5.45 27.37
C ILE A 160 0.23 -6.77 27.81
N LEU A 161 0.77 -6.80 29.01
CA LEU A 161 1.42 -7.96 29.59
C LEU A 161 0.45 -9.08 30.03
N ASP A 162 -0.81 -8.77 30.26
CA ASP A 162 -1.80 -9.79 30.60
C ASP A 162 -2.24 -10.62 29.39
N ALA A 163 -2.10 -10.06 28.21
CA ALA A 163 -2.21 -10.77 26.95
C ALA A 163 -0.89 -11.41 26.50
N GLY A 164 0.08 -11.49 27.37
CA GLY A 164 1.47 -11.83 27.10
C GLY A 164 1.72 -12.97 26.12
N PRO A 165 2.94 -13.13 25.63
CA PRO A 165 3.28 -14.05 24.53
C PRO A 165 2.93 -15.52 24.84
N ALA A 166 2.74 -15.84 26.10
CA ALA A 166 2.39 -17.21 26.54
C ALA A 166 0.91 -17.56 26.31
N THR A 167 0.05 -16.60 26.04
CA THR A 167 -1.41 -16.84 26.00
C THR A 167 -1.97 -16.98 24.57
N GLY A 168 -1.16 -16.79 23.55
CA GLY A 168 -1.64 -16.77 22.16
C GLY A 168 -2.51 -15.56 21.81
N ALA A 169 -2.80 -14.69 22.76
CA ALA A 169 -3.57 -13.47 22.54
C ALA A 169 -2.70 -12.31 21.99
N LEU A 170 -1.40 -12.46 21.99
CA LEU A 170 -0.45 -11.48 21.49
C LEU A 170 -0.80 -10.92 20.10
N PRO A 171 -1.29 -11.73 19.14
CA PRO A 171 -1.69 -11.20 17.84
C PRO A 171 -2.81 -10.16 17.88
N PHE A 172 -3.59 -10.11 18.94
CA PHE A 172 -4.70 -9.17 19.10
C PHE A 172 -4.27 -7.82 19.66
N ASP A 173 -3.08 -7.77 20.28
CA ASP A 173 -2.51 -6.53 20.83
C ASP A 173 -1.49 -5.85 19.92
N ILE A 174 -1.27 -6.41 18.75
CA ILE A 174 -0.25 -5.98 17.83
C ILE A 174 -0.91 -5.46 16.56
N ALA A 175 -0.64 -4.21 16.19
CA ALA A 175 -1.01 -3.67 14.90
C ALA A 175 0.01 -4.13 13.84
N PRO A 176 -0.36 -4.97 12.89
CA PRO A 176 0.53 -5.35 11.80
C PRO A 176 0.65 -4.21 10.79
N PHE A 177 1.86 -4.01 10.30
CA PHE A 177 2.13 -3.12 9.17
C PHE A 177 2.75 -3.92 8.04
N THR A 178 2.29 -3.67 6.83
CA THR A 178 2.84 -4.26 5.63
C THR A 178 3.13 -3.17 4.63
N PHE A 179 4.40 -3.06 4.27
CA PHE A 179 4.86 -2.00 3.40
C PHE A 179 6.11 -2.42 2.62
N ILE A 180 6.42 -1.68 1.59
CA ILE A 180 7.65 -1.82 0.84
C ILE A 180 8.49 -0.56 1.03
N VAL A 181 9.78 -0.75 1.29
CA VAL A 181 10.78 0.31 1.36
C VAL A 181 11.84 0.12 0.30
N ASP A 182 12.41 1.23 -0.15
CA ASP A 182 13.58 1.24 -1.02
C ASP A 182 14.89 1.32 -0.20
N THR A 183 16.01 1.35 -0.90
CA THR A 183 17.36 1.41 -0.30
C THR A 183 17.75 2.76 0.27
N GLU A 184 16.91 3.77 0.13
CA GLU A 184 17.02 5.04 0.85
C GLU A 184 16.13 5.09 2.11
N GLY A 185 15.35 4.02 2.35
CA GLY A 185 14.46 3.90 3.51
C GLY A 185 13.10 4.57 3.32
N GLU A 186 12.78 4.97 2.10
CA GLU A 186 11.50 5.60 1.77
C GLU A 186 10.41 4.54 1.53
N TYR A 187 9.19 4.81 1.98
CA TYR A 187 8.03 3.98 1.66
C TYR A 187 7.69 4.11 0.18
N ARG A 188 7.54 2.94 -0.48
CA ARG A 188 7.18 2.83 -1.89
C ARG A 188 5.89 2.05 -2.11
N TRP A 189 5.39 1.41 -1.10
CA TRP A 189 4.09 0.77 -1.06
C TRP A 189 3.62 0.62 0.38
N TRP A 190 2.32 0.71 0.60
CA TRP A 190 1.69 0.58 1.90
C TRP A 190 0.36 -0.13 1.75
N LEU A 191 0.10 -1.11 2.60
CA LEU A 191 -1.22 -1.73 2.69
C LEU A 191 -2.06 -0.98 3.71
N ASP A 192 -3.10 -0.30 3.25
CA ASP A 192 -4.11 0.27 4.12
C ASP A 192 -5.11 -0.81 4.53
N GLN A 193 -5.00 -1.27 5.75
CA GLN A 193 -5.82 -2.36 6.25
C GLN A 193 -7.24 -1.92 6.64
N ASP A 194 -7.46 -0.64 6.84
CA ASP A 194 -8.76 -0.09 7.27
C ASP A 194 -9.90 -0.43 6.32
N THR A 195 -9.60 -0.51 5.04
CA THR A 195 -10.59 -0.77 3.99
C THR A 195 -10.99 -2.24 3.86
N PHE A 196 -10.19 -3.16 4.36
CA PHE A 196 -10.58 -4.58 4.49
C PHE A 196 -11.65 -4.77 5.58
N TYR A 197 -11.78 -3.80 6.46
CA TYR A 197 -12.89 -3.73 7.39
C TYR A 197 -14.07 -3.11 6.64
N ASP A 198 -15.09 -3.88 6.41
CA ASP A 198 -16.33 -3.48 5.77
C ASP A 198 -17.01 -2.30 6.51
N GLY A 199 -16.47 -1.16 6.45
CA GLY A 199 -16.92 0.18 6.86
C GLY A 199 -18.01 0.37 7.92
N ARG A 200 -18.76 -0.67 8.24
CA ARG A 200 -19.92 -0.62 9.12
C ARG A 200 -19.60 -1.02 10.56
N ASP A 201 -18.54 -1.75 10.77
CA ASP A 201 -18.14 -2.21 12.09
C ASP A 201 -16.63 -2.18 12.22
N ARG A 202 -16.13 -1.03 12.67
CA ARG A 202 -14.72 -0.82 12.98
C ARG A 202 -14.32 -1.41 14.34
N ASP A 203 -15.21 -2.18 14.94
CA ASP A 203 -14.91 -2.84 16.20
C ASP A 203 -13.96 -4.00 15.95
N ILE A 204 -12.70 -3.72 16.13
CA ILE A 204 -11.62 -4.68 16.00
C ILE A 204 -11.77 -5.89 16.92
N ASN A 205 -12.47 -5.74 18.04
CA ASN A 205 -12.76 -6.82 18.95
C ASN A 205 -13.60 -7.92 18.30
N LYS A 206 -14.33 -7.57 17.24
CA LYS A 206 -15.17 -8.53 16.53
C LYS A 206 -14.49 -9.18 15.34
N ARG A 207 -13.46 -8.54 14.77
CA ARG A 207 -12.89 -8.96 13.49
C ARG A 207 -11.43 -9.34 13.52
N GLY A 208 -10.66 -8.80 14.44
CA GLY A 208 -9.22 -9.00 14.48
C GLY A 208 -8.48 -8.25 13.36
N TYR A 209 -7.19 -8.46 13.29
CA TYR A 209 -6.29 -7.85 12.32
C TYR A 209 -6.08 -8.73 11.09
N LEU A 210 -5.75 -8.10 9.97
CA LEU A 210 -5.25 -8.79 8.79
C LEU A 210 -3.85 -9.34 9.08
N MET A 211 -3.69 -10.63 9.04
CA MET A 211 -2.47 -11.32 9.50
C MET A 211 -1.99 -12.34 8.48
N GLY A 212 -0.72 -12.74 8.67
CA GLY A 212 -0.14 -13.81 7.87
C GLY A 212 -0.01 -13.47 6.40
N ILE A 213 0.26 -12.20 6.09
CA ILE A 213 0.42 -11.75 4.70
C ILE A 213 1.58 -12.47 4.05
N ARG A 214 1.29 -13.12 2.94
CA ARG A 214 2.28 -13.89 2.15
C ARG A 214 2.09 -13.61 0.67
N GLU A 215 3.21 -13.46 0.00
CA GLU A 215 3.24 -13.38 -1.46
C GLU A 215 2.98 -14.76 -2.07
N THR A 216 2.17 -14.79 -3.11
CA THR A 216 1.91 -15.98 -3.92
C THR A 216 2.86 -16.02 -5.13
N PRO A 217 3.06 -17.18 -5.76
CA PRO A 217 3.83 -17.26 -7.00
C PRO A 217 3.27 -16.42 -8.16
N ARG A 218 2.04 -15.95 -8.06
CA ARG A 218 1.39 -15.09 -9.06
C ARG A 218 1.63 -13.60 -8.83
N GLY A 219 2.37 -13.23 -7.77
CA GLY A 219 2.59 -11.84 -7.39
C GLY A 219 1.40 -11.18 -6.70
N THR A 220 0.46 -11.97 -6.21
CA THR A 220 -0.63 -11.54 -5.32
C THR A 220 -0.24 -11.78 -3.86
N PHE A 221 -1.08 -11.33 -2.95
CA PHE A 221 -0.92 -11.56 -1.52
C PHE A 221 -2.11 -12.31 -0.96
N THR A 222 -1.85 -13.19 -0.01
CA THR A 222 -2.89 -13.81 0.82
C THR A 222 -2.77 -13.35 2.24
N ALA A 223 -3.89 -13.23 2.93
CA ALA A 223 -3.96 -12.88 4.34
C ALA A 223 -5.20 -13.46 4.99
N VAL A 224 -5.18 -13.52 6.31
CA VAL A 224 -6.30 -14.01 7.13
C VAL A 224 -6.77 -12.91 8.08
N GLN A 225 -8.07 -12.77 8.20
CA GLN A 225 -8.70 -11.90 9.18
C GLN A 225 -9.82 -12.67 9.90
N GLY A 226 -9.64 -12.90 11.19
CA GLY A 226 -10.57 -13.74 11.93
C GLY A 226 -10.68 -15.14 11.31
N GLN A 227 -11.84 -15.48 10.77
CA GLN A 227 -12.10 -16.75 10.07
C GLN A 227 -12.19 -16.59 8.55
N HIS A 228 -11.86 -15.41 8.03
CA HIS A 228 -11.90 -15.13 6.61
C HIS A 228 -10.49 -15.13 6.03
N TRP A 229 -10.40 -15.60 4.80
CA TRP A 229 -9.21 -15.59 4.00
C TRP A 229 -9.39 -14.63 2.83
N TYR A 230 -8.33 -13.88 2.51
CA TYR A 230 -8.34 -12.90 1.45
C TYR A 230 -7.19 -13.14 0.49
N GLU A 231 -7.44 -12.93 -0.79
CA GLU A 231 -6.41 -12.71 -1.78
C GLU A 231 -6.55 -11.30 -2.38
N PHE A 232 -5.45 -10.58 -2.48
CA PHE A 232 -5.40 -9.24 -3.05
C PHE A 232 -4.10 -9.02 -3.82
N ASP A 233 -4.09 -8.05 -4.71
CA ASP A 233 -2.94 -7.71 -5.53
C ASP A 233 -2.20 -6.46 -5.04
N MET A 234 -1.10 -6.10 -5.72
CA MET A 234 -0.30 -4.92 -5.40
C MET A 234 -1.05 -3.60 -5.60
N MET A 235 -2.11 -3.58 -6.38
CA MET A 235 -2.99 -2.41 -6.52
C MET A 235 -3.96 -2.27 -5.34
N GLY A 236 -4.01 -3.26 -4.45
CA GLY A 236 -4.96 -3.32 -3.35
C GLY A 236 -6.34 -3.83 -3.75
N GLN A 237 -6.49 -4.39 -4.95
CA GLN A 237 -7.73 -5.01 -5.38
C GLN A 237 -7.91 -6.34 -4.65
N VAL A 238 -9.01 -6.51 -3.96
CA VAL A 238 -9.40 -7.78 -3.34
C VAL A 238 -9.96 -8.69 -4.42
N LEU A 239 -9.35 -9.86 -4.57
CA LEU A 239 -9.67 -10.84 -5.60
C LEU A 239 -10.60 -11.93 -5.07
N GLU A 240 -10.42 -12.30 -3.79
CA GLU A 240 -11.21 -13.32 -3.08
C GLU A 240 -11.23 -13.03 -1.58
#